data_59cd8404a289de9b5d889d0034f6be7b
#
_entry.id   59cd8404a289de9b5d889d0034f6be7b
#
_cell.length_a   1.000
_cell.length_b   1.000
_cell.length_c   1.000
_cell.angle_alpha   90.00
_cell.angle_beta   90.00
_cell.angle_gamma   90.00
#
_symmetry.space_group_name_H-M   'P 1'
#
loop_
_entity.id
_entity.type
_entity.pdbx_description
1 polymer ?
#
loop_
_entity_poly.entity_id
_entity_poly.type
_entity_poly.pdbx_seq_one_letter_code
_entity_poly.pdbx_strand_id
1 'polypeptide(L)'
;MLFRSSGAGVIFGATGGVMEAALRTAYEVLTGEELKALEFTEVRGTDGLKEATYTIAGKEIKVCAASGLKNAQAVMEKIKAGTADYQFVEIMACPGGCVNGGGQPVQPASVRNFVDLKGIRAKALYEADANLPVRKSHENEAVKAVYAEYFEKPGSHVAHEVLHTHYVKRGKYSE
;
A
#
# COMPACT_ATOMS: atom_id res chain seq x y z
N MET A 1 -22.50 -9.47 -11.64
CA MET A 1 -22.15 -8.35 -10.72
C MET A 1 -20.75 -7.86 -11.09
N LEU A 2 -20.60 -6.67 -11.64
CA LEU A 2 -19.29 -6.11 -11.94
C LEU A 2 -18.61 -5.77 -10.61
N PHE A 3 -17.50 -6.42 -10.32
CA PHE A 3 -16.67 -6.14 -9.15
C PHE A 3 -16.12 -4.72 -9.30
N ARG A 4 -16.67 -3.76 -8.58
CA ARG A 4 -16.17 -2.39 -8.60
C ARG A 4 -15.12 -2.25 -7.52
N SER A 5 -13.87 -2.14 -7.92
CA SER A 5 -12.78 -1.77 -7.01
C SER A 5 -13.00 -0.35 -6.47
N SER A 6 -12.57 -0.10 -5.24
CA SER A 6 -12.44 1.27 -4.73
C SER A 6 -11.16 1.90 -5.28
N GLY A 7 -11.09 3.24 -5.26
CA GLY A 7 -9.87 3.96 -5.59
C GLY A 7 -8.67 3.52 -4.74
N ALA A 8 -8.91 3.27 -3.45
CA ALA A 8 -7.92 2.66 -2.56
C ALA A 8 -7.33 1.36 -3.12
N GLY A 9 -8.17 0.47 -3.67
CA GLY A 9 -7.68 -0.77 -4.28
C GLY A 9 -6.89 -0.55 -5.58
N VAL A 10 -7.24 0.47 -6.36
CA VAL A 10 -6.54 0.80 -7.61
C VAL A 10 -5.10 1.25 -7.35
N ILE A 11 -4.87 2.11 -6.35
CA ILE A 11 -3.54 2.65 -6.04
C ILE A 11 -2.57 1.63 -5.43
N PHE A 12 -3.02 0.43 -5.06
CA PHE A 12 -2.13 -0.65 -4.58
C PHE A 12 -1.03 -1.01 -5.57
N GLY A 13 -1.20 -0.72 -6.85
CA GLY A 13 -0.20 -0.97 -7.87
C GLY A 13 1.06 -0.10 -7.78
N ALA A 14 1.03 1.01 -7.05
CA ALA A 14 2.16 1.89 -6.83
C ALA A 14 2.71 1.75 -5.40
N THR A 15 4.04 1.82 -5.22
CA THR A 15 4.65 1.83 -3.88
C THR A 15 4.19 3.06 -3.10
N GLY A 16 3.67 2.86 -1.90
CA GLY A 16 3.01 3.87 -1.08
C GLY A 16 1.49 3.89 -1.23
N GLY A 17 0.94 3.18 -2.23
CA GLY A 17 -0.50 3.15 -2.45
C GLY A 17 -1.27 2.32 -1.41
N VAL A 18 -0.70 1.22 -0.94
CA VAL A 18 -1.27 0.45 0.18
C VAL A 18 -1.20 1.28 1.46
N MET A 19 -0.07 1.95 1.70
CA MET A 19 0.10 2.87 2.81
C MET A 19 -0.96 3.97 2.80
N GLU A 20 -1.12 4.63 1.67
CA GLU A 20 -2.13 5.69 1.50
C GLU A 20 -3.56 5.17 1.73
N ALA A 21 -3.90 4.01 1.18
CA ALA A 21 -5.19 3.37 1.40
C ALA A 21 -5.45 3.04 2.88
N ALA A 22 -4.41 2.55 3.58
CA ALA A 22 -4.49 2.27 5.02
C ALA A 22 -4.66 3.56 5.84
N LEU A 23 -3.92 4.62 5.51
CA LEU A 23 -4.02 5.91 6.20
C LEU A 23 -5.41 6.55 6.05
N ARG A 24 -6.02 6.44 4.86
CA ARG A 24 -7.40 6.90 4.63
C ARG A 24 -8.39 6.23 5.58
N THR A 25 -8.28 4.91 5.74
CA THR A 25 -9.15 4.15 6.65
C THR A 25 -8.79 4.40 8.11
N ALA A 26 -7.51 4.40 8.46
CA ALA A 26 -7.04 4.60 9.83
C ALA A 26 -7.45 5.98 10.38
N TYR A 27 -7.39 7.02 9.55
CA TYR A 27 -7.83 8.34 9.98
C TYR A 27 -9.27 8.33 10.46
N GLU A 28 -10.20 7.82 9.65
CA GLU A 28 -11.62 7.81 9.98
C GLU A 28 -11.98 6.89 11.15
N VAL A 29 -11.34 5.73 11.22
CA VAL A 29 -11.55 4.79 12.34
C VAL A 29 -11.05 5.37 13.66
N LEU A 30 -9.93 6.08 13.67
CA LEU A 30 -9.31 6.61 14.89
C LEU A 30 -9.90 7.94 15.33
N THR A 31 -10.34 8.78 14.40
CA THR A 31 -10.89 10.11 14.71
C THR A 31 -12.42 10.11 14.83
N GLY A 32 -13.09 9.19 14.13
CA GLY A 32 -14.54 9.22 13.94
C GLY A 32 -15.00 10.34 13.01
N GLU A 33 -14.08 11.02 12.32
CA GLU A 33 -14.34 12.15 11.43
C GLU A 33 -14.08 11.77 9.99
N GLU A 34 -14.85 12.32 9.05
CA GLU A 34 -14.64 12.12 7.62
C GLU A 34 -13.33 12.77 7.15
N LEU A 35 -12.50 11.98 6.45
CA LEU A 35 -11.26 12.47 5.85
C LEU A 35 -11.57 13.27 4.57
N LYS A 36 -11.42 14.59 4.63
CA LYS A 36 -11.68 15.50 3.50
C LYS A 36 -10.57 15.52 2.46
N ALA A 37 -9.32 15.46 2.89
CA ALA A 37 -8.13 15.41 2.02
C ALA A 37 -7.62 13.99 1.93
N LEU A 38 -7.91 13.29 0.83
CA LEU A 38 -7.61 11.87 0.64
C LEU A 38 -6.16 11.60 0.18
N GLU A 39 -5.43 12.64 -0.21
CA GLU A 39 -4.11 12.53 -0.79
C GLU A 39 -3.02 12.60 0.29
N PHE A 40 -2.29 11.50 0.48
CA PHE A 40 -1.09 11.43 1.31
C PHE A 40 0.14 11.46 0.38
N THR A 41 0.46 12.65 -0.12
CA THR A 41 1.42 12.85 -1.22
C THR A 41 2.85 12.48 -0.85
N GLU A 42 3.23 12.55 0.42
CA GLU A 42 4.56 12.25 0.92
C GLU A 42 4.96 10.78 0.71
N VAL A 43 3.98 9.86 0.66
CA VAL A 43 4.22 8.44 0.39
C VAL A 43 4.08 8.08 -1.09
N ARG A 44 3.71 9.03 -1.95
CA ARG A 44 3.66 8.86 -3.41
C ARG A 44 5.05 9.04 -4.06
N GLY A 45 5.15 8.70 -5.33
CA GLY A 45 6.36 8.89 -6.13
C GLY A 45 7.13 7.60 -6.39
N THR A 46 8.23 7.71 -7.12
CA THR A 46 9.03 6.57 -7.60
C THR A 46 10.29 6.32 -6.78
N ASP A 47 10.55 7.11 -5.75
CA ASP A 47 11.67 6.90 -4.83
C ASP A 47 11.56 5.55 -4.13
N GLY A 48 12.69 4.88 -4.00
CA GLY A 48 12.74 3.52 -3.45
C GLY A 48 12.47 3.45 -1.95
N LEU A 49 12.63 4.56 -1.24
CA LEU A 49 12.37 4.70 0.21
C LEU A 49 11.72 6.06 0.46
N LYS A 50 10.57 6.05 1.11
CA LYS A 50 9.81 7.24 1.49
C LYS A 50 9.41 7.11 2.95
N GLU A 51 9.61 8.17 3.70
CA GLU A 51 9.29 8.24 5.12
C GLU A 51 8.40 9.49 5.34
N ALA A 52 7.36 9.34 6.11
CA ALA A 52 6.45 10.45 6.44
C ALA A 52 5.95 10.34 7.87
N THR A 53 5.55 11.47 8.43
CA THR A 53 4.92 11.56 9.74
C THR A 53 3.60 12.30 9.59
N TYR A 54 2.52 11.69 10.06
CA TYR A 54 1.18 12.26 10.04
C TYR A 54 0.64 12.37 11.47
N THR A 55 -0.13 13.40 11.73
CA THR A 55 -0.85 13.52 13.01
C THR A 55 -2.28 13.03 12.83
N ILE A 56 -2.62 11.92 13.49
CA ILE A 56 -3.95 11.30 13.44
C ILE A 56 -4.46 11.14 14.88
N ALA A 57 -5.64 11.67 15.16
CA ALA A 57 -6.23 11.65 16.52
C ALA A 57 -5.27 12.21 17.60
N GLY A 58 -4.50 13.25 17.27
CA GLY A 58 -3.53 13.88 18.18
C GLY A 58 -2.26 13.06 18.44
N LYS A 59 -2.03 11.96 17.71
CA LYS A 59 -0.82 11.14 17.81
C LYS A 59 0.00 11.25 16.54
N GLU A 60 1.32 11.30 16.68
CA GLU A 60 2.23 11.17 15.55
C GLU A 60 2.29 9.73 15.08
N ILE A 61 2.03 9.52 13.79
CA ILE A 61 2.09 8.23 13.11
C ILE A 61 3.21 8.31 12.07
N LYS A 62 4.31 7.65 12.35
CA LYS A 62 5.46 7.55 11.45
C LYS A 62 5.31 6.34 10.54
N VAL A 63 5.42 6.56 9.26
CA VAL A 63 5.22 5.53 8.25
C VAL A 63 6.40 5.48 7.29
N CYS A 64 6.59 4.31 6.69
CA CYS A 64 7.65 4.09 5.71
C CYS A 64 7.13 3.23 4.56
N ALA A 65 7.31 3.68 3.33
CA ALA A 65 7.04 2.90 2.13
C ALA A 65 8.34 2.66 1.35
N ALA A 66 8.68 1.39 1.15
CA ALA A 66 9.92 0.99 0.48
C ALA A 66 9.67 0.02 -0.67
N SER A 67 10.50 0.10 -1.70
CA SER A 67 10.50 -0.86 -2.80
C SER A 67 11.90 -1.40 -3.09
N GLY A 68 11.96 -2.70 -3.40
CA GLY A 68 13.19 -3.44 -3.61
C GLY A 68 13.86 -3.89 -2.32
N LEU A 69 14.54 -5.04 -2.36
CA LEU A 69 15.12 -5.70 -1.18
C LEU A 69 16.22 -4.88 -0.49
N LYS A 70 17.01 -4.10 -1.25
CA LYS A 70 18.03 -3.22 -0.68
C LYS A 70 17.42 -2.17 0.26
N ASN A 71 16.31 -1.56 -0.14
CA ASN A 71 15.62 -0.58 0.67
C ASN A 71 14.91 -1.25 1.86
N ALA A 72 14.32 -2.42 1.65
CA ALA A 72 13.75 -3.22 2.73
C ALA A 72 14.80 -3.56 3.80
N GLN A 73 16.01 -3.97 3.39
CA GLN A 73 17.10 -4.22 4.32
C GLN A 73 17.47 -2.96 5.12
N ALA A 74 17.60 -1.81 4.47
CA ALA A 74 17.91 -0.55 5.15
C ALA A 74 16.85 -0.17 6.21
N VAL A 75 15.57 -0.37 5.90
CA VAL A 75 14.47 -0.18 6.88
C VAL A 75 14.62 -1.12 8.07
N MET A 76 14.87 -2.40 7.81
CA MET A 76 15.05 -3.41 8.87
C MET A 76 16.27 -3.11 9.75
N GLU A 77 17.35 -2.60 9.18
CA GLU A 77 18.54 -2.20 9.93
C GLU A 77 18.26 -1.00 10.84
N LYS A 78 17.52 0.01 10.36
CA LYS A 78 17.07 1.15 11.19
C LYS A 78 16.21 0.69 12.38
N ILE A 79 15.26 -0.21 12.13
CA ILE A 79 14.38 -0.75 13.18
C ILE A 79 15.18 -1.54 14.20
N LYS A 80 16.09 -2.42 13.76
CA LYS A 80 16.98 -3.20 14.65
C LYS A 80 17.91 -2.33 15.48
N ALA A 81 18.39 -1.24 14.90
CA ALA A 81 19.25 -0.28 15.59
C ALA A 81 18.49 0.63 16.57
N GLY A 82 17.14 0.57 16.59
CA GLY A 82 16.32 1.46 17.42
C GLY A 82 16.31 2.91 16.94
N THR A 83 16.74 3.17 15.69
CA THR A 83 16.79 4.52 15.12
C THR A 83 15.52 4.90 14.35
N ALA A 84 14.58 3.97 14.22
CA ALA A 84 13.28 4.20 13.62
C ALA A 84 12.17 3.48 14.40
N ASP A 85 11.06 4.18 14.59
CA ASP A 85 9.88 3.76 15.35
C ASP A 85 8.62 3.87 14.49
N TYR A 86 8.63 3.24 13.29
CA TYR A 86 7.48 3.25 12.40
C TYR A 86 6.29 2.48 12.98
N GLN A 87 5.09 3.06 12.89
CA GLN A 87 3.85 2.39 13.21
C GLN A 87 3.34 1.55 12.06
N PHE A 88 3.72 1.91 10.82
CA PHE A 88 3.37 1.13 9.64
C PHE A 88 4.50 1.18 8.59
N VAL A 89 4.84 0.00 8.06
CA VAL A 89 5.86 -0.16 7.01
C VAL A 89 5.27 -0.93 5.84
N GLU A 90 5.32 -0.35 4.65
CA GLU A 90 4.99 -1.01 3.40
C GLU A 90 6.27 -1.43 2.68
N ILE A 91 6.37 -2.69 2.29
CA ILE A 91 7.48 -3.21 1.47
C ILE A 91 6.93 -3.81 0.18
N MET A 92 7.38 -3.30 -0.96
CA MET A 92 7.10 -3.87 -2.27
C MET A 92 8.35 -4.43 -2.92
N ALA A 93 8.25 -5.59 -3.56
CA ALA A 93 9.39 -6.26 -4.18
C ALA A 93 9.92 -5.51 -5.42
N CYS A 94 9.01 -5.08 -6.29
CA CYS A 94 9.37 -4.37 -7.52
C CYS A 94 9.65 -2.88 -7.25
N PRO A 95 10.74 -2.31 -7.78
CA PRO A 95 11.00 -0.87 -7.68
C PRO A 95 9.87 -0.03 -8.26
N GLY A 96 9.24 0.79 -7.43
CA GLY A 96 8.07 1.60 -7.78
C GLY A 96 6.72 0.90 -7.66
N GLY A 97 6.72 -0.42 -7.38
CA GLY A 97 5.51 -1.22 -7.22
C GLY A 97 5.15 -2.07 -8.44
N CYS A 98 3.94 -2.61 -8.48
CA CYS A 98 3.44 -3.45 -9.58
C CYS A 98 3.38 -2.73 -10.93
N VAL A 99 3.32 -1.40 -10.94
CA VAL A 99 3.45 -0.57 -12.16
C VAL A 99 4.77 -0.78 -12.91
N ASN A 100 5.77 -1.39 -12.25
CA ASN A 100 7.05 -1.76 -12.84
C ASN A 100 7.32 -3.27 -12.73
N GLY A 101 6.31 -4.07 -12.45
CA GLY A 101 6.40 -5.53 -12.35
C GLY A 101 6.40 -6.23 -13.70
N GLY A 102 6.66 -7.56 -13.66
CA GLY A 102 6.80 -8.40 -14.86
C GLY A 102 5.55 -8.55 -15.72
N GLY A 103 4.37 -8.22 -15.21
CA GLY A 103 3.11 -8.20 -15.94
C GLY A 103 2.87 -6.95 -16.78
N GLN A 104 3.75 -5.95 -16.71
CA GLN A 104 3.59 -4.72 -17.46
C GLN A 104 4.05 -4.87 -18.92
N PRO A 105 3.41 -4.14 -19.87
CA PRO A 105 3.79 -4.16 -21.27
C PRO A 105 5.26 -3.79 -21.47
N VAL A 106 5.96 -4.64 -22.24
CA VAL A 106 7.36 -4.40 -22.60
C VAL A 106 7.45 -3.22 -23.55
N GLN A 107 8.37 -2.30 -23.27
CA GLN A 107 8.65 -1.14 -24.10
C GLN A 107 10.04 -1.26 -24.73
N PRO A 108 10.24 -0.79 -25.98
CA PRO A 108 11.55 -0.79 -26.61
C PRO A 108 12.54 0.11 -25.86
N ALA A 109 13.83 -0.16 -26.02
CA ALA A 109 14.90 0.59 -25.35
C ALA A 109 14.84 2.10 -25.65
N SER A 110 14.43 2.47 -26.86
CA SER A 110 14.24 3.87 -27.28
C SER A 110 13.17 4.62 -26.46
N VAL A 111 12.25 3.91 -25.82
CA VAL A 111 11.24 4.49 -24.92
C VAL A 111 11.69 4.39 -23.48
N ARG A 112 12.00 3.17 -23.01
CA ARG A 112 12.27 2.93 -21.58
C ARG A 112 13.51 3.65 -21.03
N ASN A 113 14.47 3.99 -21.89
CA ASN A 113 15.69 4.69 -21.48
C ASN A 113 15.50 6.21 -21.34
N PHE A 114 14.41 6.77 -21.86
CA PHE A 114 14.17 8.21 -21.90
C PHE A 114 12.84 8.64 -21.27
N VAL A 115 11.98 7.69 -20.92
CA VAL A 115 10.65 7.95 -20.38
C VAL A 115 10.52 7.32 -19.00
N ASP A 116 10.06 8.10 -18.03
CA ASP A 116 9.70 7.57 -16.70
C ASP A 116 8.40 6.78 -16.76
N LEU A 117 8.48 5.55 -17.22
CA LEU A 117 7.33 4.64 -17.35
C LEU A 117 6.67 4.35 -16.00
N LYS A 118 7.44 4.28 -14.92
CA LYS A 118 6.90 4.02 -13.57
C LYS A 118 6.02 5.17 -13.13
N GLY A 119 6.52 6.40 -13.26
CA GLY A 119 5.78 7.61 -12.89
C GLY A 119 4.49 7.77 -13.71
N ILE A 120 4.56 7.55 -15.04
CA ILE A 120 3.39 7.63 -15.92
C ILE A 120 2.32 6.60 -15.53
N ARG A 121 2.72 5.36 -15.28
CA ARG A 121 1.80 4.28 -14.88
C ARG A 121 1.21 4.52 -13.50
N ALA A 122 2.01 4.97 -12.53
CA ALA A 122 1.53 5.33 -11.20
C ALA A 122 0.54 6.50 -11.27
N LYS A 123 0.83 7.53 -12.08
CA LYS A 123 -0.06 8.66 -12.31
C LYS A 123 -1.43 8.20 -12.83
N ALA A 124 -1.47 7.26 -13.78
CA ALA A 124 -2.72 6.72 -14.30
C ALA A 124 -3.56 6.03 -13.21
N LEU A 125 -2.93 5.32 -12.26
CA LEU A 125 -3.64 4.73 -11.12
C LEU A 125 -4.22 5.80 -10.19
N TYR A 126 -3.46 6.84 -9.87
CA TYR A 126 -3.95 7.93 -9.03
C TYR A 126 -5.03 8.77 -9.70
N GLU A 127 -4.97 8.97 -11.01
CA GLU A 127 -6.05 9.59 -11.78
C GLU A 127 -7.31 8.72 -11.80
N ALA A 128 -7.17 7.40 -11.94
CA ALA A 128 -8.28 6.48 -11.84
C ALA A 128 -8.92 6.51 -10.43
N ASP A 129 -8.11 6.50 -9.36
CA ASP A 129 -8.59 6.66 -7.99
C ASP A 129 -9.38 7.97 -7.82
N ALA A 130 -8.82 9.09 -8.29
CA ALA A 130 -9.47 10.40 -8.15
C ALA A 130 -10.85 10.49 -8.83
N ASN A 131 -11.06 9.70 -9.89
CA ASN A 131 -12.32 9.69 -10.65
C ASN A 131 -13.32 8.60 -10.18
N LEU A 132 -12.97 7.76 -9.19
CA LEU A 132 -13.88 6.75 -8.67
C LEU A 132 -14.80 7.34 -7.59
N PRO A 133 -16.09 6.94 -7.57
CA PRO A 133 -17.04 7.42 -6.58
C PRO A 133 -16.75 6.90 -5.16
N VAL A 134 -16.09 5.74 -5.04
CA VAL A 134 -15.67 5.15 -3.77
C VAL A 134 -14.15 5.12 -3.75
N ARG A 135 -13.54 5.89 -2.89
CA ARG A 135 -12.08 6.04 -2.80
C ARG A 135 -11.46 5.40 -1.56
N LYS A 136 -12.27 4.94 -0.62
CA LYS A 136 -11.85 4.33 0.64
C LYS A 136 -12.27 2.86 0.69
N SER A 137 -11.41 2.00 1.23
CA SER A 137 -11.67 0.55 1.27
C SER A 137 -12.86 0.19 2.16
N HIS A 138 -13.01 0.84 3.29
CA HIS A 138 -14.09 0.58 4.25
C HIS A 138 -15.46 1.11 3.80
N GLU A 139 -15.51 1.93 2.75
CA GLU A 139 -16.76 2.36 2.11
C GLU A 139 -17.22 1.40 1.00
N ASN A 140 -16.38 0.45 0.59
CA ASN A 140 -16.71 -0.49 -0.49
C ASN A 140 -17.71 -1.54 -0.01
N GLU A 141 -18.92 -1.53 -0.57
CA GLU A 141 -20.00 -2.44 -0.18
C GLU A 141 -19.66 -3.92 -0.39
N ALA A 142 -18.84 -4.25 -1.41
CA ALA A 142 -18.39 -5.63 -1.62
C ALA A 142 -17.42 -6.08 -0.50
N VAL A 143 -16.56 -5.19 -0.01
CA VAL A 143 -15.67 -5.47 1.13
C VAL A 143 -16.49 -5.65 2.40
N LYS A 144 -17.45 -4.76 2.66
CA LYS A 144 -18.36 -4.88 3.82
C LYS A 144 -19.14 -6.20 3.80
N ALA A 145 -19.67 -6.58 2.63
CA ALA A 145 -20.40 -7.83 2.48
C ALA A 145 -19.53 -9.07 2.79
N VAL A 146 -18.29 -9.11 2.27
CA VAL A 146 -17.35 -10.20 2.55
C VAL A 146 -17.03 -10.29 4.04
N TYR A 147 -16.80 -9.16 4.71
CA TYR A 147 -16.59 -9.21 6.15
C TYR A 147 -17.83 -9.68 6.91
N ALA A 148 -19.01 -9.18 6.58
CA ALA A 148 -20.24 -9.58 7.26
C ALA A 148 -20.59 -11.06 7.04
N GLU A 149 -20.26 -11.61 5.86
CA GLU A 149 -20.63 -12.99 5.49
C GLU A 149 -19.58 -14.02 5.95
N TYR A 150 -18.27 -13.70 5.87
CA TYR A 150 -17.19 -14.68 6.08
C TYR A 150 -16.24 -14.34 7.24
N PHE A 151 -16.01 -13.07 7.54
CA PHE A 151 -14.96 -12.65 8.48
C PHE A 151 -15.50 -11.98 9.74
N GLU A 152 -16.81 -11.89 9.92
CA GLU A 152 -17.49 -11.23 11.03
C GLU A 152 -17.20 -9.71 11.07
N LYS A 153 -15.95 -9.34 11.32
CA LYS A 153 -15.46 -7.95 11.36
C LYS A 153 -13.96 -7.87 11.12
N PRO A 154 -13.43 -6.70 10.72
CA PRO A 154 -11.98 -6.47 10.66
C PRO A 154 -11.31 -6.77 12.00
N GLY A 155 -10.20 -7.52 11.97
CA GLY A 155 -9.46 -7.93 13.17
C GLY A 155 -10.11 -9.05 13.99
N SER A 156 -11.15 -9.73 13.50
CA SER A 156 -11.68 -10.95 14.12
C SER A 156 -10.67 -12.10 14.06
N HIS A 157 -10.86 -13.13 14.88
CA HIS A 157 -10.01 -14.33 14.85
C HIS A 157 -10.00 -14.99 13.47
N VAL A 158 -11.17 -15.12 12.84
CA VAL A 158 -11.33 -15.70 11.50
C VAL A 158 -10.59 -14.84 10.45
N ALA A 159 -10.72 -13.52 10.52
CA ALA A 159 -10.01 -12.63 9.61
C ALA A 159 -8.49 -12.76 9.76
N HIS A 160 -7.96 -12.88 10.99
CA HIS A 160 -6.54 -13.12 11.23
C HIS A 160 -6.07 -14.47 10.68
N GLU A 161 -6.81 -15.53 10.91
CA GLU A 161 -6.45 -16.87 10.43
C GLU A 161 -6.41 -16.96 8.91
N VAL A 162 -7.39 -16.36 8.23
CA VAL A 162 -7.54 -16.48 6.78
C VAL A 162 -6.71 -15.45 6.00
N LEU A 163 -6.63 -14.22 6.49
CA LEU A 163 -6.02 -13.10 5.75
C LEU A 163 -4.54 -12.87 6.07
N HIS A 164 -4.03 -13.43 7.16
CA HIS A 164 -2.64 -13.24 7.55
C HIS A 164 -1.80 -14.48 7.22
N THR A 165 -0.61 -14.24 6.66
CA THR A 165 0.36 -15.29 6.34
C THR A 165 1.34 -15.47 7.50
N HIS A 166 1.55 -16.71 7.92
CA HIS A 166 2.59 -17.09 8.86
C HIS A 166 3.81 -17.61 8.12
N TYR A 167 4.98 -17.00 8.40
CA TYR A 167 6.23 -17.41 7.78
C TYR A 167 6.94 -18.46 8.65
N VAL A 168 7.35 -19.56 8.01
CA VAL A 168 8.17 -20.60 8.64
C VAL A 168 9.48 -20.75 7.90
N LYS A 169 10.55 -21.13 8.62
CA LYS A 169 11.84 -21.44 8.00
C LYS A 169 11.64 -22.64 7.06
N ARG A 170 12.05 -22.48 5.81
CA ARG A 170 12.00 -23.55 4.81
C ARG A 170 13.41 -24.06 4.54
N GLY A 171 13.54 -25.38 4.26
CA GLY A 171 14.77 -26.00 3.80
C GLY A 171 15.14 -25.55 2.38
N LYS A 172 16.37 -25.84 1.98
CA LYS A 172 16.80 -25.68 0.60
C LYS A 172 16.26 -26.82 -0.25
N TYR A 173 16.11 -26.60 -1.55
CA TYR A 173 15.63 -27.62 -2.49
C TYR A 173 16.54 -28.87 -2.58
N SER A 174 17.75 -28.77 -2.06
CA SER A 174 18.77 -29.84 -2.06
C SER A 174 18.88 -30.59 -0.73
N GLU A 175 17.95 -30.40 0.19
CA GLU A 175 17.89 -31.12 1.48
C GLU A 175 16.66 -32.02 1.54
#